data_e6520e93064099a6faf6237a33e3f14d
#
_entry.id   e6520e93064099a6faf6237a33e3f14d
#
_cell.length_a   1.000
_cell.length_b   1.000
_cell.length_c   1.000
_cell.angle_alpha   90.00
_cell.angle_beta   90.00
_cell.angle_gamma   90.00
#
_symmetry.space_group_name_H-M   'P 1'
#
loop_
_entity.id
_entity.type
_entity.pdbx_description
1 polymer ?
#
loop_
_entity_poly.entity_id
_entity_poly.type
_entity_poly.pdbx_seq_one_letter_code
_entity_poly.pdbx_strand_id
1 'polypeptide(L)'
;ERQASEFLWREGDQIDFAWGLWDFELVVAEIYPRDNGTPEALCVGGSGSLFAPFELTSVNRELTGQEVTDEVLSAVASPVRDLIEHTKLYDFVPLLQAMDLSRGTELSPQTARVLASLPREVTHEGKDAFWSMALALSCMGGAELTDSVVETTMDALGWVNDDGSALIGAEVRELCAASLQQLAGIGAYGAESAAPVDRLDMYRALLRG
;
A
#
# COMPACT_ATOMS: atom_id res chain seq x y z
N GLU A 1 16.69 -31.79 10.13
CA GLU A 1 15.80 -30.96 9.34
C GLU A 1 16.68 -30.07 8.47
N ARG A 2 16.55 -30.09 7.14
CA ARG A 2 17.37 -29.29 6.23
C ARG A 2 16.61 -28.03 5.89
N GLN A 3 17.31 -26.89 5.88
CA GLN A 3 16.71 -25.61 5.51
C GLN A 3 16.82 -25.35 3.99
N ALA A 4 15.83 -24.69 3.41
CA ALA A 4 15.84 -24.33 1.98
C ALA A 4 17.08 -23.49 1.62
N SER A 5 17.57 -22.66 2.54
CA SER A 5 18.80 -21.87 2.40
C SER A 5 20.09 -22.68 2.18
N GLU A 6 20.08 -23.97 2.46
CA GLU A 6 21.23 -24.86 2.15
C GLU A 6 21.32 -25.17 0.66
N PHE A 7 20.21 -25.01 -0.09
CA PHE A 7 20.08 -25.40 -1.49
C PHE A 7 19.81 -24.22 -2.42
N LEU A 8 19.15 -23.16 -1.91
CA LEU A 8 18.72 -21.99 -2.66
C LEU A 8 19.48 -20.76 -2.18
N TRP A 9 20.67 -20.52 -2.72
CA TRP A 9 21.57 -19.44 -2.30
C TRP A 9 22.24 -18.66 -3.44
N ARG A 10 21.96 -19.04 -4.71
CA ARG A 10 22.39 -18.32 -5.91
C ARG A 10 21.22 -18.10 -6.83
N GLU A 11 21.25 -17.02 -7.60
CA GLU A 11 20.32 -16.83 -8.70
C GLU A 11 20.37 -18.01 -9.67
N GLY A 12 19.20 -18.52 -10.03
CA GLY A 12 19.02 -19.70 -10.87
C GLY A 12 19.08 -21.04 -10.13
N ASP A 13 19.38 -21.07 -8.82
CA ASP A 13 19.24 -22.31 -8.04
C ASP A 13 17.77 -22.75 -8.05
N GLN A 14 17.58 -24.07 -8.21
CA GLN A 14 16.26 -24.68 -8.34
C GLN A 14 16.15 -25.93 -7.48
N ILE A 15 15.02 -26.12 -6.83
CA ILE A 15 14.67 -27.40 -6.18
C ILE A 15 13.23 -27.78 -6.51
N ASP A 16 12.99 -29.07 -6.61
CA ASP A 16 11.67 -29.64 -6.66
C ASP A 16 11.27 -30.10 -5.26
N PHE A 17 10.07 -29.72 -4.85
CA PHE A 17 9.51 -30.06 -3.55
C PHE A 17 8.16 -30.73 -3.71
N ALA A 18 8.04 -31.96 -3.24
CA ALA A 18 6.80 -32.73 -3.24
C ALA A 18 6.11 -32.67 -1.88
N TRP A 19 4.83 -32.32 -1.86
CA TRP A 19 4.00 -32.33 -0.67
C TRP A 19 2.63 -32.99 -0.96
N GLY A 20 2.46 -34.18 -0.43
CA GLY A 20 1.29 -34.99 -0.72
C GLY A 20 1.18 -35.36 -2.18
N LEU A 21 0.15 -34.85 -2.88
CA LEU A 21 -0.08 -35.01 -4.31
C LEU A 21 0.42 -33.82 -5.16
N TRP A 22 1.11 -32.89 -4.54
CA TRP A 22 1.57 -31.66 -5.19
C TRP A 22 3.07 -31.67 -5.38
N ASP A 23 3.50 -31.30 -6.58
CA ASP A 23 4.90 -31.06 -6.90
C ASP A 23 5.08 -29.55 -7.10
N PHE A 24 6.05 -28.98 -6.42
CA PHE A 24 6.39 -27.58 -6.48
C PHE A 24 7.82 -27.43 -7.01
N GLU A 25 7.99 -26.52 -7.94
CA GLU A 25 9.29 -26.07 -8.43
C GLU A 25 9.60 -24.70 -7.79
N LEU A 26 10.72 -24.61 -7.07
CA LEU A 26 11.20 -23.37 -6.49
C LEU A 26 12.47 -22.94 -7.22
N VAL A 27 12.48 -21.70 -7.68
CA VAL A 27 13.61 -21.11 -8.42
C VAL A 27 14.00 -19.80 -7.77
N VAL A 28 15.30 -19.59 -7.51
CA VAL A 28 15.83 -18.31 -7.06
C VAL A 28 15.90 -17.37 -8.25
N ALA A 29 15.03 -16.38 -8.32
CA ALA A 29 15.00 -15.40 -9.40
C ALA A 29 16.05 -14.31 -9.20
N GLU A 30 16.12 -13.72 -8.01
CA GLU A 30 17.04 -12.64 -7.66
C GLU A 30 17.43 -12.72 -6.18
N ILE A 31 18.60 -12.16 -5.84
CA ILE A 31 19.10 -12.09 -4.46
C ILE A 31 19.41 -10.64 -4.12
N TYR A 32 18.85 -10.18 -3.02
CA TYR A 32 19.07 -8.84 -2.47
C TYR A 32 19.74 -8.88 -1.12
N PRO A 33 20.56 -7.88 -0.76
CA PRO A 33 21.04 -7.73 0.60
C PRO A 33 19.85 -7.58 1.56
N ARG A 34 19.82 -8.40 2.61
CA ARG A 34 18.79 -8.30 3.65
C ARG A 34 19.17 -7.19 4.63
N ASP A 35 18.22 -6.35 4.98
CA ASP A 35 18.29 -5.41 6.09
C ASP A 35 17.44 -5.88 7.28
N ASN A 36 17.46 -5.12 8.38
CA ASN A 36 16.72 -5.47 9.59
C ASN A 36 15.19 -5.30 9.45
N GLY A 37 14.73 -4.58 8.42
CA GLY A 37 13.31 -4.38 8.13
C GLY A 37 12.73 -5.42 7.16
N THR A 38 13.58 -6.29 6.57
CA THR A 38 13.10 -7.30 5.61
C THR A 38 12.50 -8.49 6.35
N PRO A 39 11.21 -8.82 6.15
CA PRO A 39 10.58 -9.99 6.77
C PRO A 39 11.26 -11.29 6.29
N GLU A 40 11.07 -12.38 7.05
CA GLU A 40 11.65 -13.70 6.68
C GLU A 40 11.07 -14.22 5.37
N ALA A 41 9.79 -13.95 5.12
CA ALA A 41 9.12 -14.27 3.86
C ALA A 41 8.05 -13.22 3.57
N LEU A 42 7.92 -12.83 2.32
CA LEU A 42 6.88 -11.92 1.83
C LEU A 42 6.47 -12.36 0.43
N CYS A 43 5.18 -12.59 0.21
CA CYS A 43 4.63 -12.82 -1.11
C CYS A 43 4.38 -11.45 -1.78
N VAL A 44 4.95 -11.24 -2.97
CA VAL A 44 4.82 -9.97 -3.71
C VAL A 44 3.84 -10.07 -4.88
N GLY A 45 3.32 -11.27 -5.17
CA GLY A 45 2.32 -11.49 -6.19
C GLY A 45 2.11 -12.96 -6.48
N GLY A 46 1.02 -13.26 -7.16
CA GLY A 46 0.69 -14.61 -7.56
C GLY A 46 -0.63 -14.68 -8.30
N SER A 47 -0.99 -15.86 -8.80
CA SER A 47 -2.27 -16.11 -9.45
C SER A 47 -2.63 -17.60 -9.37
N GLY A 48 -3.90 -17.91 -9.60
CA GLY A 48 -4.39 -19.27 -9.63
C GLY A 48 -5.23 -19.66 -8.42
N SER A 49 -5.46 -20.96 -8.26
CA SER A 49 -6.27 -21.52 -7.18
C SER A 49 -5.72 -22.88 -6.79
N LEU A 50 -5.43 -23.11 -5.52
CA LEU A 50 -5.02 -24.40 -4.98
C LEU A 50 -6.14 -24.94 -4.12
N PHE A 51 -6.79 -24.58 -3.26
CA PHE A 51 -8.00 -24.99 -2.53
C PHE A 51 -8.98 -23.82 -2.42
N ALA A 52 -8.44 -22.61 -2.59
CA ALA A 52 -9.16 -21.34 -2.66
C ALA A 52 -8.47 -20.48 -3.72
N PRO A 53 -9.12 -19.43 -4.25
CA PRO A 53 -8.46 -18.42 -5.08
C PRO A 53 -7.25 -17.84 -4.36
N PHE A 54 -6.22 -17.47 -5.14
CA PHE A 54 -5.04 -16.80 -4.57
C PHE A 54 -5.45 -15.43 -4.01
N GLU A 55 -5.16 -15.22 -2.74
CA GLU A 55 -5.40 -13.98 -2.01
C GLU A 55 -4.09 -13.52 -1.35
N LEU A 56 -3.46 -12.49 -1.91
CA LEU A 56 -2.15 -11.97 -1.48
C LEU A 56 -2.11 -11.64 0.02
N THR A 57 -3.14 -10.99 0.51
CA THR A 57 -3.26 -10.61 1.92
C THR A 57 -3.31 -11.82 2.84
N SER A 58 -4.07 -12.85 2.46
CA SER A 58 -4.17 -14.07 3.25
C SER A 58 -2.84 -14.80 3.31
N VAL A 59 -2.12 -14.88 2.18
CA VAL A 59 -0.79 -15.49 2.12
C VAL A 59 0.21 -14.74 3.01
N ASN A 60 0.25 -13.41 2.92
CA ASN A 60 1.18 -12.62 3.73
C ASN A 60 0.84 -12.62 5.22
N ARG A 61 -0.42 -12.66 5.59
CA ARG A 61 -0.82 -12.84 6.99
C ARG A 61 -0.26 -14.12 7.61
N GLU A 62 -0.27 -15.20 6.85
CA GLU A 62 0.30 -16.48 7.29
C GLU A 62 1.84 -16.46 7.29
N LEU A 63 2.47 -15.78 6.32
CA LEU A 63 3.92 -15.74 6.19
C LEU A 63 4.60 -14.78 7.16
N THR A 64 4.02 -13.59 7.37
CA THR A 64 4.64 -12.52 8.16
C THR A 64 4.13 -12.46 9.60
N GLY A 65 3.00 -13.11 9.88
CA GLY A 65 2.35 -13.08 11.18
C GLY A 65 1.62 -11.76 11.46
N GLN A 66 0.77 -11.78 12.47
CA GLN A 66 -0.02 -10.63 12.92
C GLN A 66 0.88 -9.49 13.45
N GLU A 67 2.01 -9.84 14.07
CA GLU A 67 2.95 -8.88 14.68
C GLU A 67 3.48 -7.85 13.68
N VAL A 68 3.80 -8.27 12.45
CA VAL A 68 4.29 -7.35 11.40
C VAL A 68 3.20 -6.38 10.96
N THR A 69 1.96 -6.86 10.83
CA THR A 69 0.82 -5.99 10.51
C THR A 69 0.64 -4.91 11.59
N ASP A 70 0.67 -5.29 12.86
CA ASP A 70 0.51 -4.37 13.98
C ASP A 70 1.68 -3.37 14.05
N GLU A 71 2.91 -3.81 13.78
CA GLU A 71 4.09 -2.95 13.73
C GLU A 71 3.96 -1.90 12.61
N VAL A 72 3.64 -2.33 11.39
CA VAL A 72 3.46 -1.42 10.24
C VAL A 72 2.33 -0.43 10.52
N LEU A 73 1.18 -0.88 10.98
CA LEU A 73 0.04 -0.01 11.25
C LEU A 73 0.30 0.95 12.43
N SER A 74 1.16 0.58 13.38
CA SER A 74 1.56 1.49 14.47
C SER A 74 2.32 2.71 13.99
N ALA A 75 3.06 2.60 12.87
CA ALA A 75 3.83 3.68 12.26
C ALA A 75 2.99 4.57 11.33
N VAL A 76 1.76 4.19 11.05
CA VAL A 76 0.85 4.89 10.12
C VAL A 76 0.02 5.92 10.85
N ALA A 77 -0.28 7.04 10.17
CA ALA A 77 -1.19 8.08 10.67
C ALA A 77 -2.56 7.48 11.07
N SER A 78 -3.08 7.89 12.23
CA SER A 78 -4.31 7.31 12.79
C SER A 78 -5.47 7.21 11.81
N PRO A 79 -5.79 8.24 10.99
CA PRO A 79 -6.92 8.14 10.06
C PRO A 79 -6.72 7.04 8.99
N VAL A 80 -5.47 6.83 8.55
CA VAL A 80 -5.16 5.79 7.56
C VAL A 80 -5.23 4.40 8.19
N ARG A 81 -4.72 4.25 9.40
CA ARG A 81 -4.85 3.01 10.16
C ARG A 81 -6.31 2.67 10.38
N ASP A 82 -7.11 3.62 10.88
CA ASP A 82 -8.54 3.44 11.14
C ASP A 82 -9.28 3.03 9.85
N LEU A 83 -8.92 3.63 8.70
CA LEU A 83 -9.45 3.30 7.39
C LEU A 83 -9.12 1.83 7.02
N ILE A 84 -7.86 1.41 7.13
CA ILE A 84 -7.43 0.04 6.81
C ILE A 84 -8.12 -0.98 7.73
N GLU A 85 -8.18 -0.69 9.03
CA GLU A 85 -8.81 -1.58 10.01
C GLU A 85 -10.33 -1.69 9.81
N HIS A 86 -10.99 -0.59 9.41
CA HIS A 86 -12.43 -0.58 9.13
C HIS A 86 -12.77 -1.35 7.86
N THR A 87 -12.07 -1.06 6.77
CA THR A 87 -12.29 -1.67 5.45
C THR A 87 -11.77 -3.11 5.36
N LYS A 88 -10.85 -3.52 6.24
CA LYS A 88 -10.10 -4.78 6.18
C LYS A 88 -9.22 -4.92 4.94
N LEU A 89 -8.90 -3.80 4.28
CA LEU A 89 -8.02 -3.77 3.11
C LEU A 89 -6.54 -3.84 3.53
N TYR A 90 -6.16 -4.97 4.11
CA TYR A 90 -4.77 -5.21 4.56
C TYR A 90 -3.76 -5.35 3.43
N ASP A 91 -4.21 -5.32 2.16
CA ASP A 91 -3.34 -5.24 0.97
C ASP A 91 -2.45 -3.97 0.96
N PHE A 92 -2.83 -2.95 1.72
CA PHE A 92 -1.99 -1.77 1.92
C PHE A 92 -0.80 -2.02 2.85
N VAL A 93 -0.83 -3.05 3.71
CA VAL A 93 0.25 -3.30 4.68
C VAL A 93 1.60 -3.59 3.99
N PRO A 94 1.70 -4.48 2.99
CA PRO A 94 2.95 -4.67 2.25
C PRO A 94 3.46 -3.40 1.57
N LEU A 95 2.57 -2.56 1.03
CA LEU A 95 2.93 -1.27 0.45
C LEU A 95 3.55 -0.33 1.49
N LEU A 96 2.88 -0.16 2.64
CA LEU A 96 3.33 0.70 3.74
C LEU A 96 4.65 0.20 4.34
N GLN A 97 4.84 -1.11 4.43
CA GLN A 97 6.09 -1.73 4.85
C GLN A 97 7.22 -1.44 3.84
N ALA A 98 6.96 -1.61 2.54
CA ALA A 98 7.93 -1.31 1.49
C ALA A 98 8.30 0.18 1.42
N MET A 99 7.36 1.07 1.78
CA MET A 99 7.63 2.51 1.88
C MET A 99 8.57 2.86 3.01
N ASP A 100 8.71 2.01 4.03
CA ASP A 100 9.52 2.26 5.23
C ASP A 100 9.21 3.64 5.86
N LEU A 101 8.06 3.73 6.53
CA LEU A 101 7.61 4.99 7.13
C LEU A 101 8.54 5.51 8.22
N SER A 102 9.44 4.69 8.76
CA SER A 102 10.46 5.10 9.74
C SER A 102 11.60 5.91 9.12
N ARG A 103 11.82 5.76 7.82
CA ARG A 103 12.90 6.44 7.09
C ARG A 103 12.70 7.96 7.11
N GLY A 104 13.79 8.69 7.39
CA GLY A 104 13.80 10.14 7.30
C GLY A 104 13.49 10.64 5.88
N THR A 105 12.72 11.70 5.77
CA THR A 105 12.39 12.34 4.48
C THR A 105 13.09 13.70 4.38
N GLU A 106 13.71 13.99 3.23
CA GLU A 106 14.33 15.27 2.94
C GLU A 106 13.33 16.19 2.21
N LEU A 107 12.40 16.77 2.96
CA LEU A 107 11.39 17.69 2.42
C LEU A 107 11.73 19.14 2.71
N SER A 108 11.39 20.04 1.78
CA SER A 108 11.46 21.46 2.04
C SER A 108 10.53 21.85 3.22
N PRO A 109 10.88 22.88 4.02
CA PRO A 109 10.01 23.34 5.10
C PRO A 109 8.61 23.77 4.61
N GLN A 110 8.49 24.21 3.37
CA GLN A 110 7.22 24.56 2.75
C GLN A 110 6.39 23.31 2.47
N THR A 111 6.98 22.30 1.83
CA THR A 111 6.33 21.01 1.55
C THR A 111 5.85 20.35 2.85
N ALA A 112 6.71 20.28 3.87
CA ALA A 112 6.35 19.70 5.16
C ALA A 112 5.16 20.42 5.82
N ARG A 113 5.08 21.76 5.75
CA ARG A 113 3.94 22.53 6.28
C ARG A 113 2.65 22.24 5.52
N VAL A 114 2.71 22.12 4.19
CA VAL A 114 1.54 21.79 3.38
C VAL A 114 1.02 20.41 3.78
N LEU A 115 1.88 19.39 3.80
CA LEU A 115 1.50 18.03 4.19
C LEU A 115 0.89 17.97 5.59
N ALA A 116 1.47 18.66 6.56
CA ALA A 116 0.96 18.73 7.94
C ALA A 116 -0.40 19.45 8.07
N SER A 117 -0.84 20.19 7.03
CA SER A 117 -2.14 20.88 7.02
C SER A 117 -3.27 20.07 6.37
N LEU A 118 -2.98 18.86 5.89
CA LEU A 118 -3.94 17.99 5.24
C LEU A 118 -4.59 17.00 6.23
N PRO A 119 -5.82 16.57 6.00
CA PRO A 119 -6.73 16.99 4.91
C PRO A 119 -7.36 18.38 5.17
N ARG A 120 -7.81 19.02 4.07
CA ARG A 120 -8.52 20.32 4.11
C ARG A 120 -10.03 20.16 4.23
N GLU A 121 -10.52 18.98 3.93
CA GLU A 121 -11.93 18.62 3.98
C GLU A 121 -12.44 18.63 5.41
N VAL A 122 -13.70 19.07 5.59
CA VAL A 122 -14.34 19.16 6.90
C VAL A 122 -15.31 17.99 7.14
N THR A 123 -15.88 17.42 6.08
CA THR A 123 -16.79 16.26 6.15
C THR A 123 -16.03 14.95 6.37
N HIS A 124 -16.67 13.96 6.98
CA HIS A 124 -16.08 12.63 7.12
C HIS A 124 -15.81 12.00 5.76
N GLU A 125 -16.80 12.02 4.88
CA GLU A 125 -16.68 11.50 3.53
C GLU A 125 -15.50 12.12 2.75
N GLY A 126 -15.36 13.45 2.78
CA GLY A 126 -14.23 14.12 2.14
C GLY A 126 -12.87 13.76 2.73
N LYS A 127 -12.80 13.55 4.05
CA LYS A 127 -11.55 13.07 4.70
C LYS A 127 -11.23 11.64 4.31
N ASP A 128 -12.22 10.76 4.29
CA ASP A 128 -12.07 9.37 3.87
C ASP A 128 -11.66 9.30 2.40
N ALA A 129 -12.29 10.12 1.54
CA ALA A 129 -11.91 10.29 0.14
C ALA A 129 -10.43 10.73 -0.01
N PHE A 130 -9.99 11.69 0.81
CA PHE A 130 -8.60 12.15 0.79
C PHE A 130 -7.63 11.05 1.20
N TRP A 131 -7.87 10.33 2.29
CA TRP A 131 -6.96 9.28 2.76
C TRP A 131 -6.97 8.07 1.83
N SER A 132 -8.12 7.71 1.26
CA SER A 132 -8.21 6.71 0.18
C SER A 132 -7.37 7.11 -1.03
N MET A 133 -7.47 8.38 -1.44
CA MET A 133 -6.67 8.92 -2.54
C MET A 133 -5.17 8.96 -2.21
N ALA A 134 -4.78 9.32 -0.99
CA ALA A 134 -3.38 9.33 -0.56
C ALA A 134 -2.75 7.92 -0.62
N LEU A 135 -3.49 6.90 -0.17
CA LEU A 135 -3.08 5.49 -0.30
C LEU A 135 -2.96 5.07 -1.77
N ALA A 136 -3.97 5.37 -2.59
CA ALA A 136 -3.96 5.02 -4.01
C ALA A 136 -2.80 5.67 -4.77
N LEU A 137 -2.52 6.95 -4.50
CA LEU A 137 -1.41 7.69 -5.11
C LEU A 137 -0.04 7.18 -4.63
N SER A 138 0.05 6.67 -3.41
CA SER A 138 1.29 6.08 -2.88
C SER A 138 1.67 4.77 -3.56
N CYS A 139 0.72 4.09 -4.24
CA CYS A 139 1.01 2.94 -5.10
C CYS A 139 1.83 3.30 -6.35
N MET A 140 2.01 4.60 -6.66
CA MET A 140 2.73 5.10 -7.86
C MET A 140 2.23 4.51 -9.17
N GLY A 141 1.00 4.01 -9.21
CA GLY A 141 0.34 3.48 -10.40
C GLY A 141 -0.21 4.58 -11.31
N GLY A 142 -0.71 4.17 -12.48
CA GLY A 142 -1.42 5.06 -13.39
C GLY A 142 -2.83 5.43 -12.87
N ALA A 143 -3.53 6.29 -13.64
CA ALA A 143 -4.85 6.78 -13.26
C ALA A 143 -5.87 5.64 -13.05
N GLU A 144 -5.83 4.61 -13.90
CA GLU A 144 -6.72 3.46 -13.82
C GLU A 144 -6.57 2.68 -12.50
N LEU A 145 -5.32 2.44 -12.06
CA LEU A 145 -5.08 1.80 -10.76
C LEU A 145 -5.52 2.71 -9.61
N THR A 146 -5.23 4.01 -9.69
CA THR A 146 -5.67 4.98 -8.69
C THR A 146 -7.19 4.97 -8.54
N ASP A 147 -7.93 4.99 -9.65
CA ASP A 147 -9.39 4.96 -9.65
C ASP A 147 -9.91 3.66 -9.04
N SER A 148 -9.39 2.52 -9.47
CA SER A 148 -9.79 1.21 -8.93
C SER A 148 -9.57 1.10 -7.42
N VAL A 149 -8.45 1.63 -6.91
CA VAL A 149 -8.14 1.60 -5.47
C VAL A 149 -9.08 2.49 -4.68
N VAL A 150 -9.32 3.72 -5.13
CA VAL A 150 -10.21 4.65 -4.39
C VAL A 150 -11.65 4.20 -4.43
N GLU A 151 -12.15 3.69 -5.56
CA GLU A 151 -13.50 3.15 -5.71
C GLU A 151 -13.71 1.97 -4.76
N THR A 152 -12.78 1.01 -4.75
CA THR A 152 -12.81 -0.14 -3.84
C THR A 152 -12.79 0.30 -2.38
N THR A 153 -11.98 1.29 -2.03
CA THR A 153 -11.83 1.75 -0.64
C THR A 153 -13.08 2.49 -0.17
N MET A 154 -13.65 3.36 -1.01
CA MET A 154 -14.86 4.12 -0.67
C MET A 154 -16.09 3.19 -0.57
N ASP A 155 -16.20 2.20 -1.44
CA ASP A 155 -17.23 1.17 -1.36
C ASP A 155 -17.12 0.36 -0.06
N ALA A 156 -15.91 -0.08 0.30
CA ALA A 156 -15.65 -0.80 1.56
C ALA A 156 -15.93 0.05 2.81
N LEU A 157 -15.84 1.37 2.72
CA LEU A 157 -16.25 2.32 3.77
C LEU A 157 -17.78 2.54 3.80
N GLY A 158 -18.50 2.07 2.78
CA GLY A 158 -19.95 2.23 2.65
C GLY A 158 -20.41 3.58 2.10
N TRP A 159 -19.49 4.35 1.51
CA TRP A 159 -19.83 5.61 0.86
C TRP A 159 -20.44 5.38 -0.52
N VAL A 160 -21.61 5.95 -0.74
CA VAL A 160 -22.38 5.84 -2.00
C VAL A 160 -22.96 7.18 -2.37
N ASN A 161 -23.30 7.36 -3.64
CA ASN A 161 -24.05 8.52 -4.13
C ASN A 161 -25.47 8.57 -3.54
N ASP A 162 -26.15 9.70 -3.66
CA ASP A 162 -27.53 9.90 -3.19
C ASP A 162 -28.53 8.91 -3.79
N ASP A 163 -28.26 8.39 -4.98
CA ASP A 163 -29.05 7.36 -5.66
C ASP A 163 -28.69 5.92 -5.27
N GLY A 164 -27.71 5.75 -4.38
CA GLY A 164 -27.22 4.45 -3.92
C GLY A 164 -26.20 3.80 -4.85
N SER A 165 -25.75 4.45 -5.92
CA SER A 165 -24.67 3.96 -6.78
C SER A 165 -23.30 4.12 -6.10
N ALA A 166 -22.34 3.26 -6.46
CA ALA A 166 -20.96 3.39 -6.00
C ALA A 166 -20.32 4.67 -6.54
N LEU A 167 -19.46 5.27 -5.73
CA LEU A 167 -18.66 6.44 -6.14
C LEU A 167 -17.61 6.02 -7.18
N ILE A 168 -17.49 6.79 -8.26
CA ILE A 168 -16.41 6.63 -9.23
C ILE A 168 -15.20 7.51 -8.90
N GLY A 169 -14.02 7.18 -9.42
CA GLY A 169 -12.78 7.90 -9.12
C GLY A 169 -12.82 9.40 -9.36
N ALA A 170 -13.63 9.88 -10.34
CA ALA A 170 -13.83 11.31 -10.57
C ALA A 170 -14.58 11.98 -9.42
N GLU A 171 -15.64 11.37 -8.91
CA GLU A 171 -16.44 11.86 -7.79
C GLU A 171 -15.62 11.87 -6.49
N VAL A 172 -14.84 10.83 -6.26
CA VAL A 172 -13.91 10.77 -5.10
C VAL A 172 -12.90 11.93 -5.16
N ARG A 173 -12.38 12.27 -6.35
CA ARG A 173 -11.51 13.45 -6.51
C ARG A 173 -12.20 14.76 -6.20
N GLU A 174 -13.48 14.89 -6.54
CA GLU A 174 -14.27 16.08 -6.20
C GLU A 174 -14.45 16.23 -4.69
N LEU A 175 -14.73 15.13 -3.99
CA LEU A 175 -14.88 15.10 -2.53
C LEU A 175 -13.61 15.56 -1.79
N CYS A 176 -12.42 15.33 -2.34
CA CYS A 176 -11.14 15.73 -1.74
C CYS A 176 -10.36 16.78 -2.56
N ALA A 177 -11.06 17.55 -3.41
CA ALA A 177 -10.43 18.48 -4.34
C ALA A 177 -9.57 19.56 -3.66
N ALA A 178 -9.97 20.05 -2.49
CA ALA A 178 -9.22 21.07 -1.75
C ALA A 178 -7.84 20.55 -1.32
N SER A 179 -7.76 19.32 -0.84
CA SER A 179 -6.51 18.67 -0.48
C SER A 179 -5.67 18.31 -1.70
N LEU A 180 -6.30 17.79 -2.76
CA LEU A 180 -5.60 17.47 -4.02
C LEU A 180 -4.97 18.71 -4.65
N GLN A 181 -5.62 19.87 -4.56
CA GLN A 181 -5.04 21.14 -5.01
C GLN A 181 -3.77 21.49 -4.22
N GLN A 182 -3.74 21.26 -2.91
CA GLN A 182 -2.53 21.47 -2.10
C GLN A 182 -1.41 20.49 -2.49
N LEU A 183 -1.73 19.23 -2.71
CA LEU A 183 -0.78 18.22 -3.19
C LEU A 183 -0.23 18.59 -4.58
N ALA A 184 -1.07 19.10 -5.48
CA ALA A 184 -0.62 19.58 -6.79
C ALA A 184 0.34 20.77 -6.67
N GLY A 185 0.07 21.70 -5.76
CA GLY A 185 0.92 22.87 -5.52
C GLY A 185 2.34 22.56 -5.03
N ILE A 186 2.56 21.36 -4.47
CA ILE A 186 3.88 20.88 -4.04
C ILE A 186 4.46 19.79 -4.97
N GLY A 187 3.80 19.50 -6.10
CA GLY A 187 4.26 18.49 -7.05
C GLY A 187 3.96 17.05 -6.64
N ALA A 188 3.15 16.81 -5.61
CA ALA A 188 2.78 15.46 -5.22
C ALA A 188 1.70 14.83 -6.10
N TYR A 189 0.89 15.65 -6.80
CA TYR A 189 -0.25 15.22 -7.59
C TYR A 189 -0.36 16.01 -8.91
N GLY A 190 -1.00 15.41 -9.93
CA GLY A 190 -1.32 16.08 -11.19
C GLY A 190 -0.29 15.91 -12.29
N ALA A 191 -0.52 16.60 -13.43
CA ALA A 191 0.31 16.47 -14.63
C ALA A 191 1.74 17.02 -14.46
N GLU A 192 1.93 17.99 -13.59
CA GLU A 192 3.24 18.61 -13.28
C GLU A 192 3.84 18.02 -12.00
N SER A 193 3.53 16.76 -11.70
CA SER A 193 4.05 16.10 -10.50
C SER A 193 5.55 15.89 -10.56
N ALA A 194 6.20 15.97 -9.39
CA ALA A 194 7.61 15.70 -9.20
C ALA A 194 8.01 14.27 -9.63
N ALA A 195 9.30 13.99 -9.71
CA ALA A 195 9.78 12.64 -9.99
C ALA A 195 9.25 11.61 -8.97
N PRO A 196 9.06 10.36 -9.36
CA PRO A 196 8.49 9.33 -8.47
C PRO A 196 9.20 9.22 -7.11
N VAL A 197 10.52 9.36 -7.08
CA VAL A 197 11.31 9.30 -5.83
C VAL A 197 10.94 10.45 -4.89
N ASP A 198 10.82 11.67 -5.41
CA ASP A 198 10.46 12.86 -4.62
C ASP A 198 9.02 12.75 -4.11
N ARG A 199 8.11 12.23 -4.93
CA ARG A 199 6.71 11.96 -4.53
C ARG A 199 6.62 10.90 -3.44
N LEU A 200 7.46 9.87 -3.51
CA LEU A 200 7.49 8.81 -2.51
C LEU A 200 7.82 9.38 -1.12
N ASP A 201 8.78 10.30 -1.03
CA ASP A 201 9.11 10.96 0.23
C ASP A 201 7.96 11.85 0.77
N MET A 202 7.21 12.50 -0.13
CA MET A 202 6.02 13.27 0.26
C MET A 202 4.92 12.36 0.82
N TYR A 203 4.63 11.23 0.15
CA TYR A 203 3.63 10.28 0.63
C TYR A 203 4.09 9.56 1.91
N ARG A 204 5.37 9.23 2.02
CA ARG A 204 5.94 8.69 3.27
C ARG A 204 5.72 9.65 4.43
N ALA A 205 5.96 10.94 4.24
CA ALA A 205 5.75 11.95 5.27
C ALA A 205 4.26 12.17 5.59
N LEU A 206 3.38 12.08 4.58
CA LEU A 206 1.94 12.26 4.74
C LEU A 206 1.28 11.08 5.50
N LEU A 207 1.72 9.84 5.19
CA LEU A 207 1.13 8.63 5.75
C LEU A 207 1.72 8.23 7.11
N ARG A 208 2.81 8.86 7.54
CA ARG A 208 3.43 8.62 8.84
C ARG A 208 2.57 9.17 9.99
N GLY A 209 2.46 8.36 11.08
CA GLY A 209 1.83 8.73 12.35
C GLY A 209 2.74 9.50 13.30
#